data_7a558501a9f9d6f6539ab9e24255177c
#
_entry.id   7a558501a9f9d6f6539ab9e24255177c
#
_cell.length_a   1.000
_cell.length_b   1.000
_cell.length_c   1.000
_cell.angle_alpha   90.00
_cell.angle_beta   90.00
_cell.angle_gamma   90.00
#
_symmetry.space_group_name_H-M   'P 1'
#
loop_
_entity.id
_entity.type
_entity.pdbx_description
1 polymer ?
#
loop_
_entity_poly.entity_id
_entity_poly.type
_entity_poly.pdbx_seq_one_letter_code
_entity_poly.pdbx_strand_id
1 'polypeptide(L)'
;EGNMTTENGSLTYITEDGYVFDDAYKTVNGTELGNVAQDMAFCDGKIYIITQNGDENAVGTKLENDGMLIVVNAKTLKKEMAFSRSDLSTLDWPTHIAALDAEHVYIRDNKGVYRLNTNTKELTFVSGTDNAPKSRFVTMNGKVYTYKAGTLNGIIEISPENDNATKINFPYRVEISINEVLGIQAAENGDIWVMSFGFGKSAMNKFNVESKKIIQRQINVKPSVGSSGVAFASYDNNIYYADGTTIYRLKFDEDESLNAASGLDAEETLTDLSAIDNNAGLLYNGLGVHPVTGNVYINTIKSFAQYTQNTIWSFDFNNSAENPAAKYENYTNFPAGFFFAPGK
;
A
#
# COMPACT_ATOMS: atom_id res chain seq x y z
N GLU A 1 -7.22 -10.45 -1.05
CA GLU A 1 -8.26 -10.03 -0.10
C GLU A 1 -9.52 -10.88 -0.32
N GLY A 2 -10.31 -11.13 0.70
CA GLY A 2 -11.55 -11.87 0.62
C GLY A 2 -12.75 -11.03 1.06
N ASN A 3 -13.94 -11.53 0.81
CA ASN A 3 -15.17 -10.95 1.33
C ASN A 3 -15.54 -11.63 2.65
N MET A 4 -15.63 -10.87 3.75
CA MET A 4 -15.90 -11.41 5.09
C MET A 4 -17.17 -12.27 5.20
N THR A 5 -18.09 -12.15 4.24
CA THR A 5 -19.36 -12.87 4.27
C THR A 5 -19.36 -14.13 3.41
N THR A 6 -18.49 -14.26 2.43
CA THR A 6 -18.55 -15.33 1.44
C THR A 6 -17.26 -16.14 1.31
N GLU A 7 -16.11 -15.58 1.61
CA GLU A 7 -14.82 -16.21 1.39
C GLU A 7 -13.75 -15.69 2.37
N ASN A 8 -12.76 -16.55 2.65
CA ASN A 8 -11.55 -16.15 3.35
C ASN A 8 -10.58 -15.42 2.41
N GLY A 9 -9.47 -14.92 2.94
CA GLY A 9 -8.44 -14.27 2.14
C GLY A 9 -7.77 -15.24 1.17
N SER A 10 -7.36 -14.73 0.02
CA SER A 10 -6.60 -15.46 -1.00
C SER A 10 -5.35 -14.68 -1.42
N LEU A 11 -4.42 -15.36 -2.05
CA LEU A 11 -3.20 -14.79 -2.62
C LEU A 11 -3.11 -15.16 -4.10
N THR A 12 -3.32 -14.19 -4.97
CA THR A 12 -3.06 -14.32 -6.41
C THR A 12 -1.60 -13.96 -6.69
N TYR A 13 -0.87 -14.83 -7.36
CA TYR A 13 0.52 -14.63 -7.75
C TYR A 13 0.66 -14.59 -9.27
N ILE A 14 1.27 -13.52 -9.79
CA ILE A 14 1.56 -13.34 -11.20
C ILE A 14 3.08 -13.46 -11.39
N THR A 15 3.51 -14.36 -12.27
CA THR A 15 4.93 -14.57 -12.59
C THR A 15 5.45 -13.49 -13.54
N GLU A 16 6.78 -13.38 -13.70
CA GLU A 16 7.42 -12.45 -14.62
C GLU A 16 6.99 -12.65 -16.08
N ASP A 17 6.71 -13.89 -16.48
CA ASP A 17 6.23 -14.26 -17.81
C ASP A 17 4.69 -14.25 -17.95
N GLY A 18 4.00 -13.71 -16.94
CA GLY A 18 2.57 -13.39 -16.98
C GLY A 18 1.62 -14.56 -16.66
N TYR A 19 2.13 -15.71 -16.17
CA TYR A 19 1.25 -16.74 -15.65
C TYR A 19 0.62 -16.32 -14.32
N VAL A 20 -0.67 -16.64 -14.15
CA VAL A 20 -1.43 -16.36 -12.94
C VAL A 20 -1.65 -17.65 -12.17
N PHE A 21 -1.21 -17.68 -10.93
CA PHE A 21 -1.58 -18.70 -9.95
C PHE A 21 -2.66 -18.10 -9.04
N ASP A 22 -3.88 -18.53 -9.29
CA ASP A 22 -4.99 -18.20 -8.42
C ASP A 22 -4.87 -18.98 -7.13
N ASP A 23 -5.16 -18.32 -5.98
CA ASP A 23 -5.08 -18.91 -4.65
C ASP A 23 -3.77 -19.69 -4.37
N ALA A 24 -2.64 -19.03 -4.66
CA ALA A 24 -1.31 -19.62 -4.54
C ALA A 24 -0.99 -20.12 -3.11
N TYR A 25 -1.49 -19.42 -2.09
CA TYR A 25 -1.29 -19.82 -0.69
C TYR A 25 -1.95 -21.16 -0.39
N LYS A 26 -3.22 -21.32 -0.72
CA LYS A 26 -3.99 -22.54 -0.48
C LYS A 26 -3.43 -23.73 -1.26
N THR A 27 -3.00 -23.50 -2.50
CA THR A 27 -2.37 -24.53 -3.32
C THR A 27 -1.14 -25.14 -2.64
N VAL A 28 -0.36 -24.31 -1.92
CA VAL A 28 0.86 -24.78 -1.24
C VAL A 28 0.58 -25.36 0.14
N ASN A 29 -0.37 -24.79 0.89
CA ASN A 29 -0.55 -25.09 2.32
C ASN A 29 -1.77 -25.95 2.64
N GLY A 30 -2.71 -26.11 1.70
CA GLY A 30 -3.95 -26.88 1.90
C GLY A 30 -5.01 -26.20 2.78
N THR A 31 -4.70 -25.00 3.31
CA THR A 31 -5.57 -24.16 4.11
C THR A 31 -5.68 -22.77 3.48
N GLU A 32 -6.63 -21.94 3.89
CA GLU A 32 -6.79 -20.58 3.37
C GLU A 32 -6.11 -19.56 4.26
N LEU A 33 -5.88 -18.36 3.74
CA LEU A 33 -5.53 -17.20 4.55
C LEU A 33 -6.70 -16.85 5.48
N GLY A 34 -6.39 -16.12 6.55
CA GLY A 34 -7.40 -15.60 7.45
C GLY A 34 -8.43 -14.71 6.75
N ASN A 35 -9.56 -14.50 7.39
CA ASN A 35 -10.65 -13.74 6.80
C ASN A 35 -10.26 -12.27 6.63
N VAL A 36 -10.49 -11.75 5.44
CA VAL A 36 -10.19 -10.39 4.97
C VAL A 36 -8.70 -10.06 5.07
N ALA A 37 -7.88 -10.67 4.20
CA ALA A 37 -6.48 -10.31 4.03
C ALA A 37 -6.34 -8.85 3.60
N GLN A 38 -5.48 -8.07 4.28
CA GLN A 38 -5.42 -6.63 4.15
C GLN A 38 -4.10 -6.12 3.58
N ASP A 39 -2.98 -6.68 3.99
CA ASP A 39 -1.66 -6.18 3.62
C ASP A 39 -0.60 -7.26 3.82
N MET A 40 0.58 -7.06 3.22
CA MET A 40 1.74 -7.91 3.46
C MET A 40 3.05 -7.13 3.42
N ALA A 41 4.05 -7.67 4.13
CA ALA A 41 5.41 -7.14 4.15
C ALA A 41 6.43 -8.24 3.85
N PHE A 42 7.45 -7.92 3.06
CA PHE A 42 8.61 -8.79 2.82
C PHE A 42 9.73 -8.44 3.80
N CYS A 43 10.26 -9.43 4.50
CA CYS A 43 11.40 -9.25 5.39
C CYS A 43 12.16 -10.58 5.56
N ASP A 44 13.49 -10.55 5.46
CA ASP A 44 14.38 -11.70 5.73
C ASP A 44 13.97 -13.01 5.06
N GLY A 45 13.58 -12.93 3.79
CA GLY A 45 13.14 -14.08 3.01
C GLY A 45 11.77 -14.64 3.39
N LYS A 46 10.99 -13.89 4.15
CA LYS A 46 9.62 -14.20 4.58
C LYS A 46 8.63 -13.19 4.05
N ILE A 47 7.37 -13.57 4.03
CA ILE A 47 6.23 -12.68 3.81
C ILE A 47 5.34 -12.74 5.05
N TYR A 48 5.07 -11.60 5.62
CA TYR A 48 4.14 -11.40 6.74
C TYR A 48 2.82 -10.91 6.18
N ILE A 49 1.73 -11.67 6.36
CA ILE A 49 0.41 -11.37 5.80
C ILE A 49 -0.56 -11.11 6.94
N ILE A 50 -1.14 -9.92 7.00
CA ILE A 50 -2.13 -9.55 8.03
C ILE A 50 -3.54 -9.67 7.49
N THR A 51 -4.44 -10.23 8.30
CA THR A 51 -5.87 -10.35 8.03
C THR A 51 -6.67 -9.64 9.12
N GLN A 52 -7.82 -9.12 8.77
CA GLN A 52 -8.60 -8.24 9.65
C GLN A 52 -9.42 -9.01 10.68
N ASN A 53 -10.04 -10.11 10.27
CA ASN A 53 -10.90 -10.92 11.14
C ASN A 53 -10.22 -12.19 11.68
N GLY A 54 -8.98 -12.44 11.27
CA GLY A 54 -8.21 -13.57 11.75
C GLY A 54 -8.82 -14.92 11.38
N ASP A 55 -8.90 -15.79 12.37
CA ASP A 55 -9.39 -17.16 12.29
C ASP A 55 -10.93 -17.30 12.28
N GLU A 56 -11.68 -16.20 12.25
CA GLU A 56 -13.11 -16.25 11.95
C GLU A 56 -13.31 -16.60 10.47
N ASN A 57 -13.97 -17.71 10.20
CA ASN A 57 -14.29 -18.07 8.83
C ASN A 57 -15.39 -17.16 8.24
N ALA A 58 -15.34 -16.95 6.93
CA ALA A 58 -16.42 -16.30 6.22
C ALA A 58 -17.74 -17.07 6.38
N VAL A 59 -18.86 -16.35 6.44
CA VAL A 59 -20.19 -16.94 6.62
C VAL A 59 -20.49 -17.89 5.44
N GLY A 60 -20.85 -19.14 5.78
CA GLY A 60 -21.19 -20.15 4.78
C GLY A 60 -20.02 -20.98 4.24
N THR A 61 -18.76 -20.61 4.56
CA THR A 61 -17.61 -21.47 4.26
C THR A 61 -17.36 -22.45 5.40
N LYS A 62 -16.87 -23.65 5.03
CA LYS A 62 -16.38 -24.67 5.95
C LYS A 62 -14.86 -24.84 5.86
N LEU A 63 -14.21 -23.99 5.10
CA LEU A 63 -12.78 -24.09 4.88
C LEU A 63 -12.03 -23.55 6.10
N GLU A 64 -11.00 -24.27 6.51
CA GLU A 64 -10.10 -23.83 7.55
C GLU A 64 -9.21 -22.71 7.03
N ASN A 65 -8.97 -21.71 7.87
CA ASN A 65 -8.00 -20.67 7.60
C ASN A 65 -6.90 -20.64 8.67
N ASP A 66 -5.81 -19.94 8.38
CA ASP A 66 -4.62 -19.97 9.21
C ASP A 66 -4.51 -18.82 10.23
N GLY A 67 -5.49 -17.96 10.34
CA GLY A 67 -5.56 -16.96 11.39
C GLY A 67 -5.29 -15.53 10.98
N MET A 68 -4.90 -14.68 11.96
CA MET A 68 -4.81 -13.23 11.82
C MET A 68 -3.50 -12.75 11.19
N LEU A 69 -2.37 -13.32 11.61
CA LEU A 69 -1.07 -13.06 11.00
C LEU A 69 -0.46 -14.38 10.54
N ILE A 70 -0.12 -14.46 9.27
CA ILE A 70 0.51 -15.62 8.68
C ILE A 70 1.90 -15.23 8.19
N VAL A 71 2.91 -16.05 8.53
CA VAL A 71 4.28 -15.87 8.05
C VAL A 71 4.63 -17.04 7.17
N VAL A 72 4.99 -16.74 5.92
CA VAL A 72 5.37 -17.73 4.93
C VAL A 72 6.79 -17.50 4.42
N ASN A 73 7.42 -18.54 3.93
CA ASN A 73 8.68 -18.45 3.20
C ASN A 73 8.43 -17.76 1.85
N ALA A 74 9.17 -16.69 1.55
CA ALA A 74 8.95 -15.87 0.36
C ALA A 74 9.21 -16.59 -0.97
N LYS A 75 10.02 -17.67 -0.97
CA LYS A 75 10.31 -18.44 -2.19
C LYS A 75 9.34 -19.57 -2.44
N THR A 76 8.86 -20.19 -1.37
CA THR A 76 8.06 -21.43 -1.47
C THR A 76 6.61 -21.25 -1.11
N LEU A 77 6.22 -20.11 -0.54
CA LEU A 77 4.92 -19.80 0.06
C LEU A 77 4.49 -20.76 1.18
N LYS A 78 5.40 -21.65 1.65
CA LYS A 78 5.11 -22.54 2.76
C LYS A 78 4.97 -21.74 4.05
N LYS A 79 3.90 -22.03 4.77
CA LYS A 79 3.63 -21.46 6.10
C LYS A 79 4.72 -21.88 7.09
N GLU A 80 5.30 -20.90 7.77
CA GLU A 80 6.29 -21.09 8.82
C GLU A 80 5.70 -20.81 10.19
N MET A 81 4.83 -19.80 10.31
CA MET A 81 4.13 -19.42 11.53
C MET A 81 2.72 -18.93 11.21
N ALA A 82 1.84 -19.05 12.20
CA ALA A 82 0.53 -18.44 12.19
C ALA A 82 0.15 -17.99 13.60
N PHE A 83 -0.55 -16.86 13.67
CA PHE A 83 -1.06 -16.28 14.91
C PHE A 83 -2.57 -16.15 14.79
N SER A 84 -3.27 -16.75 15.74
CA SER A 84 -4.72 -16.65 15.83
C SER A 84 -5.17 -15.26 16.29
N ARG A 85 -6.45 -14.97 16.16
CA ARG A 85 -7.05 -13.78 16.77
C ARG A 85 -6.87 -13.76 18.29
N SER A 86 -6.87 -14.92 18.95
CA SER A 86 -6.63 -15.00 20.39
C SER A 86 -5.19 -14.69 20.78
N ASP A 87 -4.19 -15.05 19.94
CA ASP A 87 -2.80 -14.67 20.14
C ASP A 87 -2.60 -13.14 20.03
N LEU A 88 -3.37 -12.48 19.19
CA LEU A 88 -3.28 -11.04 18.88
C LEU A 88 -4.53 -10.27 19.36
N SER A 89 -5.15 -10.70 20.46
CA SER A 89 -6.45 -10.21 20.95
C SER A 89 -6.48 -8.72 21.33
N THR A 90 -5.33 -8.09 21.51
CA THR A 90 -5.20 -6.64 21.76
C THR A 90 -5.52 -5.80 20.53
N LEU A 91 -5.29 -6.36 19.32
CA LEU A 91 -5.52 -5.65 18.06
C LEU A 91 -7.02 -5.44 17.81
N ASP A 92 -7.35 -4.25 17.38
CA ASP A 92 -8.69 -3.84 16.97
C ASP A 92 -8.73 -3.52 15.48
N TRP A 93 -9.18 -4.46 14.68
CA TRP A 93 -9.34 -4.29 13.24
C TRP A 93 -8.02 -3.96 12.51
N PRO A 94 -7.01 -4.84 12.54
CA PRO A 94 -5.72 -4.60 11.91
C PRO A 94 -5.84 -4.49 10.38
N THR A 95 -5.01 -3.61 9.79
CA THR A 95 -5.12 -3.31 8.36
C THR A 95 -3.79 -3.26 7.61
N HIS A 96 -2.71 -2.82 8.23
CA HIS A 96 -1.43 -2.65 7.54
C HIS A 96 -0.28 -3.20 8.38
N ILE A 97 0.77 -3.65 7.70
CA ILE A 97 1.90 -4.32 8.33
C ILE A 97 3.22 -3.86 7.72
N ALA A 98 4.24 -3.72 8.56
CA ALA A 98 5.63 -3.59 8.16
C ALA A 98 6.49 -4.50 9.03
N ALA A 99 7.58 -5.03 8.49
CA ALA A 99 8.52 -5.85 9.24
C ALA A 99 9.95 -5.38 8.98
N LEU A 100 10.73 -5.19 10.06
CA LEU A 100 12.17 -4.95 10.00
C LEU A 100 12.95 -6.23 10.28
N ASP A 101 12.44 -7.04 11.18
CA ASP A 101 12.92 -8.38 11.56
C ASP A 101 11.81 -9.12 12.33
N ALA A 102 12.13 -10.30 12.90
CA ALA A 102 11.15 -11.09 13.66
C ALA A 102 10.71 -10.48 15.00
N GLU A 103 11.46 -9.54 15.56
CA GLU A 103 11.15 -8.88 16.83
C GLU A 103 10.44 -7.52 16.62
N HIS A 104 10.56 -6.97 15.40
CA HIS A 104 10.07 -5.65 15.03
C HIS A 104 9.11 -5.74 13.85
N VAL A 105 7.94 -6.35 14.10
CA VAL A 105 6.81 -6.39 13.17
C VAL A 105 5.77 -5.38 13.62
N TYR A 106 5.52 -4.37 12.80
CA TYR A 106 4.62 -3.27 13.13
C TYR A 106 3.27 -3.46 12.45
N ILE A 107 2.20 -3.43 13.25
CA ILE A 107 0.82 -3.65 12.78
C ILE A 107 0.00 -2.42 13.12
N ARG A 108 -0.60 -1.80 12.10
CA ARG A 108 -1.56 -0.72 12.27
C ARG A 108 -2.96 -1.28 12.51
N ASP A 109 -3.62 -0.78 13.54
CA ASP A 109 -5.03 -1.06 13.85
C ASP A 109 -5.85 0.24 14.08
N ASN A 110 -7.08 0.13 14.56
CA ASN A 110 -7.94 1.31 14.81
C ASN A 110 -7.44 2.24 15.92
N LYS A 111 -6.53 1.78 16.78
CA LYS A 111 -5.96 2.59 17.90
C LYS A 111 -4.67 3.30 17.48
N GLY A 112 -3.88 2.65 16.63
CA GLY A 112 -2.58 3.16 16.18
C GLY A 112 -1.69 2.05 15.67
N VAL A 113 -0.44 2.01 16.10
CA VAL A 113 0.53 0.99 15.68
C VAL A 113 1.00 0.19 16.88
N TYR A 114 1.08 -1.11 16.71
CA TYR A 114 1.66 -2.05 17.68
C TYR A 114 2.92 -2.67 17.09
N ARG A 115 3.94 -2.84 17.93
CA ARG A 115 5.08 -3.70 17.64
C ARG A 115 4.76 -5.11 18.15
N LEU A 116 4.93 -6.10 17.28
CA LEU A 116 4.87 -7.52 17.61
C LEU A 116 6.27 -8.12 17.57
N ASN A 117 6.68 -8.80 18.64
CA ASN A 117 7.78 -9.74 18.61
C ASN A 117 7.22 -11.12 18.30
N THR A 118 7.51 -11.66 17.11
CA THR A 118 6.96 -12.94 16.66
C THR A 118 7.53 -14.14 17.41
N ASN A 119 8.69 -14.00 18.07
CA ASN A 119 9.30 -15.07 18.85
C ASN A 119 8.62 -15.26 20.21
N THR A 120 8.17 -14.15 20.83
CA THR A 120 7.54 -14.15 22.18
C THR A 120 6.03 -13.96 22.14
N LYS A 121 5.47 -13.54 21.00
CA LYS A 121 4.08 -13.10 20.79
C LYS A 121 3.72 -11.82 21.58
N GLU A 122 4.71 -11.09 22.04
CA GLU A 122 4.49 -9.84 22.77
C GLU A 122 4.05 -8.73 21.82
N LEU A 123 2.93 -8.07 22.15
CA LEU A 123 2.40 -6.89 21.48
C LEU A 123 2.59 -5.67 22.38
N THR A 124 3.32 -4.66 21.89
CA THR A 124 3.55 -3.39 22.58
C THR A 124 2.99 -2.24 21.74
N PHE A 125 2.19 -1.38 22.34
CA PHE A 125 1.69 -0.18 21.65
C PHE A 125 2.83 0.83 21.45
N VAL A 126 3.00 1.32 20.23
CA VAL A 126 3.98 2.35 19.91
C VAL A 126 3.38 3.71 20.22
N SER A 127 3.85 4.32 21.31
CA SER A 127 3.37 5.62 21.77
C SER A 127 3.57 6.71 20.71
N GLY A 128 2.60 7.59 20.56
CA GLY A 128 2.63 8.67 19.56
C GLY A 128 2.08 8.28 18.17
N THR A 129 1.63 7.04 17.96
CA THR A 129 1.03 6.56 16.71
C THR A 129 -0.50 6.56 16.71
N ASP A 130 -1.13 7.05 17.75
CA ASP A 130 -2.59 7.19 17.82
C ASP A 130 -3.12 7.91 16.56
N ASN A 131 -4.23 7.44 16.01
CA ASN A 131 -4.81 7.91 14.75
C ASN A 131 -3.92 7.72 13.49
N ALA A 132 -2.99 6.76 13.49
CA ALA A 132 -2.32 6.35 12.26
C ALA A 132 -3.37 5.92 11.22
N PRO A 133 -3.32 6.44 9.98
CA PRO A 133 -4.36 6.19 8.98
C PRO A 133 -4.28 4.77 8.42
N LYS A 134 -5.35 4.35 7.75
CA LYS A 134 -5.32 3.16 6.89
C LYS A 134 -4.48 3.47 5.65
N SER A 135 -3.18 3.35 5.76
CA SER A 135 -2.22 3.58 4.69
C SER A 135 -1.01 2.71 4.93
N ARG A 136 -0.38 2.26 3.85
CA ARG A 136 0.83 1.48 3.94
C ARG A 136 1.95 2.24 4.63
N PHE A 137 2.74 1.50 5.36
CA PHE A 137 3.98 2.00 5.93
C PHE A 137 5.04 2.21 4.84
N VAL A 138 5.95 3.11 5.11
CA VAL A 138 7.24 3.18 4.43
C VAL A 138 8.30 2.53 5.33
N THR A 139 9.03 1.57 4.79
CA THR A 139 10.19 0.96 5.48
C THR A 139 11.46 1.43 4.79
N MET A 140 12.34 2.10 5.53
CA MET A 140 13.53 2.71 4.99
C MET A 140 14.60 2.89 6.08
N ASN A 141 15.85 2.59 5.77
CA ASN A 141 17.00 2.77 6.69
C ASN A 141 16.79 2.12 8.07
N GLY A 142 16.19 0.93 8.11
CA GLY A 142 15.94 0.19 9.35
C GLY A 142 14.85 0.81 10.24
N LYS A 143 14.01 1.69 9.71
CA LYS A 143 12.91 2.34 10.40
C LYS A 143 11.61 2.21 9.62
N VAL A 144 10.50 2.45 10.31
CA VAL A 144 9.15 2.48 9.73
C VAL A 144 8.59 3.88 9.82
N TYR A 145 7.94 4.31 8.75
CA TYR A 145 7.31 5.65 8.67
C TYR A 145 5.83 5.51 8.38
N THR A 146 5.05 6.37 9.03
CA THR A 146 3.62 6.58 8.81
C THR A 146 3.31 8.07 8.99
N TYR A 147 2.03 8.44 9.08
CA TYR A 147 1.59 9.80 9.37
C TYR A 147 0.34 9.78 10.25
N LYS A 148 -0.18 10.91 10.67
CA LYS A 148 -1.47 11.01 11.35
C LYS A 148 -2.54 11.53 10.43
N ALA A 149 -3.70 10.90 10.41
CA ALA A 149 -4.85 11.39 9.66
C ALA A 149 -5.29 12.77 10.19
N GLY A 150 -5.52 13.71 9.27
CA GLY A 150 -6.00 15.07 9.60
C GLY A 150 -5.02 15.93 10.40
N THR A 151 -3.75 15.58 10.46
CA THR A 151 -2.76 16.35 11.22
C THR A 151 -1.61 16.83 10.37
N LEU A 152 -1.46 17.98 10.53
CA LEU A 152 -0.55 19.06 10.21
C LEU A 152 0.93 18.66 10.30
N ASN A 153 1.64 18.95 9.20
CA ASN A 153 3.05 19.32 9.21
C ASN A 153 4.07 18.24 9.52
N GLY A 154 3.83 16.96 9.24
CA GLY A 154 4.91 15.99 9.41
C GLY A 154 4.50 14.54 9.17
N ILE A 155 5.51 13.71 9.23
CA ILE A 155 5.39 12.25 9.24
C ILE A 155 5.80 11.71 10.61
N ILE A 156 5.50 10.46 10.85
CA ILE A 156 5.82 9.73 12.08
C ILE A 156 6.90 8.70 11.76
N GLU A 157 8.02 8.77 12.48
CA GLU A 157 9.09 7.79 12.45
C GLU A 157 8.97 6.84 13.63
N ILE A 158 9.08 5.54 13.39
CA ILE A 158 9.15 4.47 14.38
C ILE A 158 10.52 3.82 14.26
N SER A 159 11.31 3.86 15.34
CA SER A 159 12.60 3.21 15.45
C SER A 159 12.45 1.88 16.19
N PRO A 160 13.20 0.82 15.80
CA PRO A 160 13.22 -0.44 16.55
C PRO A 160 13.87 -0.32 17.93
N GLU A 161 14.57 0.78 18.22
CA GLU A 161 15.27 0.99 19.49
C GLU A 161 14.33 1.26 20.66
N ASN A 162 13.10 1.70 20.38
CA ASN A 162 12.12 1.99 21.42
C ASN A 162 10.68 2.06 20.87
N ASP A 163 9.69 1.92 21.73
CA ASP A 163 8.27 1.96 21.40
C ASP A 163 7.65 3.37 21.49
N ASN A 164 8.45 4.40 21.20
CA ASN A 164 7.99 5.79 21.12
C ASN A 164 8.24 6.33 19.73
N ALA A 165 7.19 6.69 19.04
CA ALA A 165 7.29 7.28 17.73
C ALA A 165 7.75 8.75 17.81
N THR A 166 8.55 9.16 16.84
CA THR A 166 9.05 10.52 16.73
C THR A 166 8.36 11.23 15.57
N LYS A 167 7.78 12.40 15.84
CA LYS A 167 7.23 13.24 14.79
C LYS A 167 8.35 14.01 14.09
N ILE A 168 8.43 13.85 12.77
CA ILE A 168 9.32 14.61 11.89
C ILE A 168 8.50 15.69 11.18
N ASN A 169 8.70 16.94 11.57
CA ASN A 169 7.96 18.06 10.99
C ASN A 169 8.48 18.42 9.59
N PHE A 170 7.57 18.77 8.68
CA PHE A 170 7.93 19.44 7.44
C PHE A 170 8.47 20.85 7.72
N PRO A 171 9.23 21.43 6.78
CA PRO A 171 9.68 22.82 6.92
C PRO A 171 8.52 23.78 7.16
N TYR A 172 8.74 24.78 8.01
CA TYR A 172 7.72 25.79 8.31
C TYR A 172 7.32 26.62 7.08
N ARG A 173 8.27 26.84 6.18
CA ARG A 173 8.04 27.57 4.93
C ARG A 173 8.06 26.59 3.76
N VAL A 174 6.91 26.42 3.13
CA VAL A 174 6.67 25.65 1.92
C VAL A 174 5.82 26.50 0.96
N GLU A 175 5.95 26.26 -0.34
CA GLU A 175 5.18 27.01 -1.35
C GLU A 175 3.70 26.63 -1.32
N ILE A 176 3.42 25.35 -1.19
CA ILE A 176 2.06 24.81 -1.04
C ILE A 176 1.93 24.27 0.37
N SER A 177 1.01 24.85 1.13
CA SER A 177 0.74 24.41 2.50
C SER A 177 0.33 22.93 2.54
N ILE A 178 0.88 22.19 3.49
CA ILE A 178 0.51 20.81 3.75
C ILE A 178 -0.46 20.80 4.94
N ASN A 179 -1.76 20.85 4.66
CA ASN A 179 -2.80 20.77 5.68
C ASN A 179 -3.23 19.31 5.91
N GLU A 180 -3.09 18.47 4.89
CA GLU A 180 -3.43 17.06 4.91
C GLU A 180 -2.38 16.27 4.14
N VAL A 181 -1.87 15.20 4.76
CA VAL A 181 -1.10 14.16 4.07
C VAL A 181 -2.09 13.11 3.57
N LEU A 182 -2.09 12.85 2.28
CA LEU A 182 -2.97 11.90 1.62
C LEU A 182 -2.35 10.51 1.51
N GLY A 183 -1.04 10.43 1.51
CA GLY A 183 -0.29 9.17 1.45
C GLY A 183 1.21 9.41 1.43
N ILE A 184 1.96 8.37 1.79
CA ILE A 184 3.43 8.37 1.73
C ILE A 184 3.94 7.10 1.04
N GLN A 185 5.08 7.19 0.37
CA GLN A 185 5.82 6.06 -0.18
C GLN A 185 7.32 6.30 -0.10
N ALA A 186 8.11 5.22 -0.08
CA ALA A 186 9.54 5.35 -0.23
C ALA A 186 9.88 5.97 -1.59
N ALA A 187 10.76 6.96 -1.58
CA ALA A 187 11.41 7.46 -2.77
C ALA A 187 12.81 6.84 -2.88
N GLU A 188 13.41 6.98 -4.04
CA GLU A 188 14.81 6.65 -4.22
C GLU A 188 15.70 7.54 -3.35
N ASN A 189 16.93 7.09 -3.10
CA ASN A 189 17.94 7.84 -2.32
C ASN A 189 17.59 8.13 -0.86
N GLY A 190 16.66 7.38 -0.25
CA GLY A 190 16.32 7.53 1.17
C GLY A 190 15.40 8.71 1.47
N ASP A 191 14.70 9.23 0.46
CA ASP A 191 13.66 10.22 0.60
C ASP A 191 12.28 9.57 0.76
N ILE A 192 11.27 10.35 1.09
CA ILE A 192 9.87 9.94 1.15
C ILE A 192 9.05 10.79 0.19
N TRP A 193 8.31 10.14 -0.69
CA TRP A 193 7.24 10.76 -1.42
C TRP A 193 6.06 11.03 -0.49
N VAL A 194 5.59 12.27 -0.48
CA VAL A 194 4.44 12.70 0.31
C VAL A 194 3.41 13.35 -0.60
N MET A 195 2.30 12.70 -0.81
CA MET A 195 1.16 13.32 -1.49
C MET A 195 0.37 14.14 -0.48
N SER A 196 0.09 15.39 -0.78
CA SER A 196 -0.53 16.33 0.17
C SER A 196 -1.57 17.24 -0.46
N PHE A 197 -2.43 17.78 0.40
CA PHE A 197 -3.42 18.79 0.06
C PHE A 197 -3.41 19.95 1.04
N GLY A 198 -3.57 21.18 0.55
CA GLY A 198 -3.67 22.35 1.40
C GLY A 198 -4.18 23.58 0.63
N PHE A 199 -5.12 24.32 1.24
CA PHE A 199 -5.75 25.52 0.68
C PHE A 199 -6.21 25.38 -0.79
N GLY A 200 -6.85 24.24 -1.10
CA GLY A 200 -7.39 23.96 -2.43
C GLY A 200 -6.37 23.48 -3.47
N LYS A 201 -5.13 23.22 -3.07
CA LYS A 201 -4.06 22.74 -3.95
C LYS A 201 -3.56 21.38 -3.52
N SER A 202 -3.35 20.47 -4.48
CA SER A 202 -2.66 19.22 -4.28
C SER A 202 -1.18 19.35 -4.68
N ALA A 203 -0.32 18.61 -4.01
CA ALA A 203 1.09 18.57 -4.34
C ALA A 203 1.70 17.20 -4.10
N MET A 204 2.62 16.82 -4.97
CA MET A 204 3.60 15.80 -4.70
C MET A 204 4.85 16.43 -4.12
N ASN A 205 5.34 15.85 -3.03
CA ASN A 205 6.51 16.36 -2.33
C ASN A 205 7.56 15.25 -2.23
N LYS A 206 8.81 15.56 -2.51
CA LYS A 206 9.97 14.73 -2.18
C LYS A 206 10.58 15.27 -0.90
N PHE A 207 10.54 14.49 0.16
CA PHE A 207 10.94 14.90 1.50
C PHE A 207 12.11 14.09 2.02
N ASN A 208 13.23 14.76 2.31
CA ASN A 208 14.37 14.15 2.97
C ASN A 208 14.22 14.23 4.49
N VAL A 209 14.15 13.07 5.14
CA VAL A 209 13.85 12.99 6.58
C VAL A 209 14.99 13.45 7.48
N GLU A 210 16.23 13.46 7.00
CA GLU A 210 17.41 13.87 7.78
C GLU A 210 17.63 15.37 7.69
N SER A 211 17.76 15.90 6.46
CA SER A 211 18.00 17.32 6.22
C SER A 211 16.76 18.19 6.40
N LYS A 212 15.57 17.58 6.44
CA LYS A 212 14.25 18.27 6.44
C LYS A 212 13.98 19.07 5.17
N LYS A 213 14.72 18.80 4.10
CA LYS A 213 14.51 19.42 2.80
C LYS A 213 13.27 18.88 2.14
N ILE A 214 12.51 19.73 1.48
CA ILE A 214 11.33 19.36 0.73
C ILE A 214 11.33 20.04 -0.63
N ILE A 215 11.08 19.28 -1.68
CA ILE A 215 10.85 19.79 -3.03
C ILE A 215 9.38 19.54 -3.34
N GLN A 216 8.66 20.55 -3.81
CA GLN A 216 7.22 20.45 -4.08
C GLN A 216 6.93 20.61 -5.57
N ARG A 217 5.98 19.82 -6.09
CA ARG A 217 5.38 20.01 -7.41
C ARG A 217 3.87 19.95 -7.29
N GLN A 218 3.21 21.02 -7.70
CA GLN A 218 1.75 21.12 -7.71
C GLN A 218 1.19 20.15 -8.76
N ILE A 219 0.07 19.51 -8.44
CA ILE A 219 -0.71 18.70 -9.37
C ILE A 219 -2.13 19.29 -9.53
N ASN A 220 -2.75 19.10 -10.68
CA ASN A 220 -4.06 19.68 -10.98
C ASN A 220 -5.19 18.98 -10.27
N VAL A 221 -5.08 17.67 -10.08
CA VAL A 221 -6.14 16.86 -9.48
C VAL A 221 -5.97 16.72 -7.98
N LYS A 222 -7.07 16.48 -7.26
CA LYS A 222 -7.04 15.97 -5.89
C LYS A 222 -7.33 14.46 -5.96
N PRO A 223 -6.31 13.59 -5.87
CA PRO A 223 -6.51 12.17 -5.97
C PRO A 223 -7.51 11.65 -4.94
N SER A 224 -8.35 10.72 -5.36
CA SER A 224 -9.33 10.10 -4.48
C SER A 224 -8.65 9.25 -3.40
N VAL A 225 -9.12 9.38 -2.17
CA VAL A 225 -8.63 8.56 -1.05
C VAL A 225 -9.42 7.25 -1.02
N GLY A 226 -8.76 6.15 -1.29
CA GLY A 226 -9.33 4.81 -1.17
C GLY A 226 -9.32 4.29 0.27
N SER A 227 -9.75 3.04 0.47
CA SER A 227 -9.79 2.40 1.79
C SER A 227 -8.40 2.16 2.42
N SER A 228 -7.34 2.20 1.61
CA SER A 228 -5.93 2.04 2.03
C SER A 228 -5.07 3.26 1.70
N GLY A 229 -5.64 4.45 1.75
CA GLY A 229 -4.98 5.70 1.38
C GLY A 229 -5.15 6.06 -0.09
N VAL A 230 -4.37 7.03 -0.56
CA VAL A 230 -4.37 7.44 -1.97
C VAL A 230 -3.63 6.41 -2.81
N ALA A 231 -4.20 6.07 -3.95
CA ALA A 231 -3.54 5.22 -4.93
C ALA A 231 -2.49 6.03 -5.70
N PHE A 232 -1.24 5.94 -5.30
CA PHE A 232 -0.10 6.44 -6.06
C PHE A 232 1.11 5.52 -5.92
N ALA A 233 1.98 5.56 -6.89
CA ALA A 233 3.26 4.85 -6.87
C ALA A 233 4.28 5.58 -7.76
N SER A 234 5.56 5.33 -7.52
CA SER A 234 6.64 6.01 -8.24
C SER A 234 7.63 5.02 -8.86
N TYR A 235 8.24 5.44 -9.94
CA TYR A 235 9.38 4.80 -10.57
C TYR A 235 10.20 5.85 -11.33
N ASP A 236 11.47 5.98 -11.03
CA ASP A 236 12.40 6.91 -11.71
C ASP A 236 11.82 8.34 -11.83
N ASN A 237 11.43 8.93 -10.70
CA ASN A 237 10.79 10.25 -10.62
C ASN A 237 9.48 10.42 -11.42
N ASN A 238 8.95 9.36 -12.03
CA ASN A 238 7.59 9.35 -12.54
C ASN A 238 6.65 8.93 -11.43
N ILE A 239 5.72 9.81 -11.08
CA ILE A 239 4.71 9.54 -10.07
C ILE A 239 3.39 9.26 -10.78
N TYR A 240 2.85 8.06 -10.59
CA TYR A 240 1.55 7.65 -11.12
C TYR A 240 0.51 7.71 -10.02
N TYR A 241 -0.65 8.24 -10.32
CA TYR A 241 -1.79 8.33 -9.38
C TYR A 241 -3.12 8.34 -10.13
N ALA A 242 -4.20 8.14 -9.39
CA ALA A 242 -5.53 8.04 -9.95
C ALA A 242 -6.50 9.03 -9.32
N ASP A 243 -7.44 9.52 -10.14
CA ASP A 243 -8.67 10.14 -9.69
C ASP A 243 -9.85 9.43 -10.39
N GLY A 244 -10.69 8.76 -9.61
CA GLY A 244 -11.66 7.81 -10.15
C GLY A 244 -10.96 6.68 -10.91
N THR A 245 -11.30 6.52 -12.20
CA THR A 245 -10.69 5.54 -13.11
C THR A 245 -9.65 6.15 -14.06
N THR A 246 -9.43 7.45 -13.94
CA THR A 246 -8.45 8.17 -14.76
C THR A 246 -7.07 8.11 -14.11
N ILE A 247 -6.07 7.74 -14.88
CA ILE A 247 -4.68 7.60 -14.46
C ILE A 247 -3.87 8.79 -14.96
N TYR A 248 -3.09 9.34 -14.06
CA TYR A 248 -2.20 10.48 -14.30
C TYR A 248 -0.74 10.10 -14.06
N ARG A 249 0.16 10.85 -14.69
CA ARG A 249 1.59 10.82 -14.42
C ARG A 249 2.09 12.24 -14.18
N LEU A 250 2.83 12.43 -13.12
CA LEU A 250 3.69 13.60 -12.92
C LEU A 250 5.14 13.19 -13.18
N LYS A 251 5.80 13.83 -14.12
CA LYS A 251 7.27 13.77 -14.25
C LYS A 251 7.88 14.75 -13.25
N PHE A 252 8.31 14.21 -12.11
CA PHE A 252 8.79 15.04 -11.00
C PHE A 252 10.20 15.56 -11.30
N ASP A 253 10.32 16.87 -11.47
CA ASP A 253 11.61 17.54 -11.62
C ASP A 253 12.16 17.94 -10.25
N GLU A 254 13.39 17.54 -9.95
CA GLU A 254 14.08 17.84 -8.68
C GLU A 254 14.84 19.18 -8.70
N ASP A 255 14.81 19.92 -9.80
CA ASP A 255 15.49 21.22 -9.90
C ASP A 255 14.87 22.22 -8.89
N GLU A 256 15.65 22.53 -7.86
CA GLU A 256 15.26 23.44 -6.77
C GLU A 256 15.05 24.89 -7.20
N SER A 257 15.53 25.28 -8.38
CA SER A 257 15.28 26.60 -8.94
C SER A 257 13.86 26.76 -9.48
N LEU A 258 13.16 25.65 -9.72
CA LEU A 258 11.77 25.62 -10.15
C LEU A 258 10.82 25.80 -8.97
N ASN A 259 9.76 26.57 -9.16
CA ASN A 259 8.69 26.69 -8.17
C ASN A 259 7.72 25.49 -8.23
N ALA A 260 6.88 25.35 -7.20
CA ALA A 260 5.94 24.24 -7.13
C ALA A 260 4.95 24.20 -8.31
N ALA A 261 4.58 25.35 -8.89
CA ALA A 261 3.64 25.43 -10.00
C ALA A 261 4.17 24.79 -11.30
N SER A 262 5.49 24.59 -11.42
CA SER A 262 6.07 23.89 -12.60
C SER A 262 5.56 22.46 -12.74
N GLY A 263 5.04 21.85 -11.67
CA GLY A 263 4.41 20.52 -11.72
C GLY A 263 3.14 20.47 -12.58
N LEU A 264 2.43 21.59 -12.70
CA LEU A 264 1.20 21.67 -13.52
C LEU A 264 1.44 21.39 -14.99
N ASP A 265 2.60 21.83 -15.52
CA ASP A 265 2.99 21.60 -16.91
C ASP A 265 3.62 20.21 -17.13
N ALA A 266 4.06 19.58 -16.05
CA ALA A 266 4.68 18.24 -16.05
C ALA A 266 3.68 17.10 -15.77
N GLU A 267 2.43 17.43 -15.47
CA GLU A 267 1.35 16.48 -15.24
C GLU A 267 0.70 16.06 -16.56
N GLU A 268 0.56 14.76 -16.77
CA GLU A 268 -0.06 14.16 -17.95
C GLU A 268 -1.26 13.32 -17.55
N THR A 269 -2.38 13.45 -18.27
CA THR A 269 -3.46 12.46 -18.26
C THR A 269 -3.06 11.31 -19.16
N LEU A 270 -2.97 10.09 -18.64
CA LEU A 270 -2.54 8.92 -19.41
C LEU A 270 -3.71 8.20 -20.05
N THR A 271 -4.66 7.76 -19.23
CA THR A 271 -5.81 6.97 -19.72
C THR A 271 -6.97 7.01 -18.73
N ASP A 272 -8.19 6.76 -19.24
CA ASP A 272 -9.37 6.46 -18.43
C ASP A 272 -9.75 4.99 -18.64
N LEU A 273 -9.60 4.17 -17.61
CA LEU A 273 -9.85 2.73 -17.69
C LEU A 273 -11.33 2.41 -18.00
N SER A 274 -12.26 3.26 -17.55
CA SER A 274 -13.68 3.10 -17.85
C SER A 274 -14.02 3.31 -19.34
N ALA A 275 -13.19 4.07 -20.05
CA ALA A 275 -13.31 4.23 -21.50
C ALA A 275 -12.78 3.02 -22.28
N ILE A 276 -11.84 2.24 -21.68
CA ILE A 276 -11.31 1.01 -22.28
C ILE A 276 -12.26 -0.17 -22.01
N ASP A 277 -12.79 -0.26 -20.79
CA ASP A 277 -13.65 -1.38 -20.38
C ASP A 277 -14.76 -0.90 -19.43
N ASN A 278 -16.02 -1.13 -19.83
CA ASN A 278 -17.20 -0.79 -19.03
C ASN A 278 -17.25 -1.53 -17.67
N ASN A 279 -16.44 -2.55 -17.45
CA ASN A 279 -16.32 -3.23 -16.17
C ASN A 279 -15.27 -2.58 -15.24
N ALA A 280 -14.51 -1.60 -15.71
CA ALA A 280 -13.65 -0.80 -14.88
C ALA A 280 -14.43 0.34 -14.20
N GLY A 281 -15.35 0.02 -13.30
CA GLY A 281 -16.25 0.99 -12.69
C GLY A 281 -15.61 1.85 -11.60
N LEU A 282 -14.64 1.30 -10.87
CA LEU A 282 -13.85 2.02 -9.88
C LEU A 282 -12.49 1.34 -9.64
N LEU A 283 -11.50 2.14 -9.29
CA LEU A 283 -10.21 1.66 -8.84
C LEU A 283 -10.31 1.26 -7.37
N TYR A 284 -9.84 0.06 -7.03
CA TYR A 284 -9.96 -0.46 -5.67
C TYR A 284 -8.58 -0.88 -5.12
N ASN A 285 -8.08 -0.16 -4.12
CA ASN A 285 -6.81 -0.38 -3.39
C ASN A 285 -5.59 -0.68 -4.27
N GLY A 286 -5.61 -0.30 -5.52
CA GLY A 286 -4.70 -0.89 -6.44
C GLY A 286 -4.08 0.02 -7.46
N LEU A 287 -2.95 0.62 -7.11
CA LEU A 287 -1.97 1.11 -8.05
C LEU A 287 -0.58 0.79 -7.49
N GLY A 288 0.25 0.17 -8.29
CA GLY A 288 1.63 -0.13 -7.94
C GLY A 288 2.51 -0.10 -9.18
N VAL A 289 3.80 0.20 -9.01
CA VAL A 289 4.77 0.17 -10.11
C VAL A 289 5.78 -0.93 -9.86
N HIS A 290 5.99 -1.77 -10.87
CA HIS A 290 6.98 -2.84 -10.80
C HIS A 290 8.40 -2.26 -10.69
N PRO A 291 9.17 -2.59 -9.64
CA PRO A 291 10.41 -1.89 -9.31
C PRO A 291 11.57 -2.12 -10.30
N VAL A 292 11.41 -3.04 -11.25
CA VAL A 292 12.44 -3.36 -12.26
C VAL A 292 12.01 -2.91 -13.65
N THR A 293 10.74 -3.16 -14.03
CA THR A 293 10.26 -2.88 -15.39
C THR A 293 9.64 -1.49 -15.54
N GLY A 294 9.23 -0.85 -14.44
CA GLY A 294 8.47 0.38 -14.48
C GLY A 294 7.01 0.22 -14.92
N ASN A 295 6.55 -1.02 -15.16
CA ASN A 295 5.16 -1.26 -15.52
C ASN A 295 4.23 -0.91 -14.37
N VAL A 296 3.15 -0.20 -14.69
CA VAL A 296 2.14 0.23 -13.72
C VAL A 296 1.03 -0.80 -13.66
N TYR A 297 0.79 -1.34 -12.49
CA TYR A 297 -0.28 -2.29 -12.21
C TYR A 297 -1.44 -1.59 -11.53
N ILE A 298 -2.67 -1.87 -11.97
CA ILE A 298 -3.88 -1.20 -11.49
C ILE A 298 -4.97 -2.25 -11.30
N ASN A 299 -5.68 -2.19 -10.16
CA ASN A 299 -6.87 -3.00 -9.92
C ASN A 299 -8.13 -2.18 -10.15
N THR A 300 -9.06 -2.72 -10.92
CA THR A 300 -10.42 -2.19 -11.01
C THR A 300 -11.44 -3.26 -10.66
N ILE A 301 -12.55 -2.84 -10.06
CA ILE A 301 -13.76 -3.64 -9.89
C ILE A 301 -14.93 -2.91 -10.56
N LYS A 302 -15.93 -3.65 -11.01
CA LYS A 302 -17.10 -3.05 -11.66
C LYS A 302 -17.92 -2.20 -10.69
N SER A 303 -18.15 -2.72 -9.50
CA SER A 303 -18.82 -2.03 -8.39
C SER A 303 -18.70 -2.85 -7.11
N PHE A 304 -19.04 -2.27 -5.96
CA PHE A 304 -19.09 -3.03 -4.71
C PHE A 304 -20.07 -4.21 -4.75
N ALA A 305 -21.15 -4.12 -5.52
CA ALA A 305 -22.13 -5.20 -5.69
C ALA A 305 -21.68 -6.25 -6.74
N GLN A 306 -20.78 -5.89 -7.63
CA GLN A 306 -20.28 -6.72 -8.73
C GLN A 306 -18.74 -6.83 -8.69
N TYR A 307 -18.18 -6.98 -7.50
CA TYR A 307 -16.73 -7.01 -7.25
C TYR A 307 -16.03 -8.22 -7.89
N THR A 308 -16.76 -9.30 -8.16
CA THR A 308 -16.24 -10.47 -8.88
C THR A 308 -15.94 -10.19 -10.36
N GLN A 309 -16.49 -9.09 -10.90
CA GLN A 309 -16.07 -8.56 -12.20
C GLN A 309 -14.95 -7.55 -11.95
N ASN A 310 -13.74 -8.01 -12.09
CA ASN A 310 -12.54 -7.23 -11.76
C ASN A 310 -11.45 -7.46 -12.78
N THR A 311 -10.52 -6.53 -12.85
CA THR A 311 -9.39 -6.58 -13.77
C THR A 311 -8.14 -6.09 -13.09
N ILE A 312 -7.05 -6.83 -13.23
CA ILE A 312 -5.68 -6.37 -13.00
C ILE A 312 -5.14 -5.92 -14.36
N TRP A 313 -4.81 -4.65 -14.45
CA TRP A 313 -4.17 -4.04 -15.62
C TRP A 313 -2.67 -3.94 -15.41
N SER A 314 -1.88 -4.14 -16.46
CA SER A 314 -0.47 -3.82 -16.50
C SER A 314 -0.22 -2.90 -17.70
N PHE A 315 0.33 -1.71 -17.47
CA PHE A 315 0.68 -0.75 -18.52
C PHE A 315 2.17 -0.47 -18.53
N ASP A 316 2.74 -0.44 -19.73
CA ASP A 316 3.99 0.24 -19.99
C ASP A 316 3.68 1.60 -20.62
N PHE A 317 3.50 2.60 -19.78
CA PHE A 317 3.11 3.95 -20.20
C PHE A 317 4.21 4.70 -20.98
N ASN A 318 5.39 4.15 -21.10
CA ASN A 318 6.40 4.68 -22.00
C ASN A 318 6.15 4.24 -23.45
N ASN A 319 5.48 3.11 -23.66
CA ASN A 319 5.14 2.57 -24.98
C ASN A 319 3.71 2.89 -25.39
N SER A 320 2.73 2.74 -24.50
CA SER A 320 1.32 3.00 -24.83
C SER A 320 0.52 3.38 -23.59
N ALA A 321 -0.30 4.43 -23.72
CA ALA A 321 -1.30 4.80 -22.73
C ALA A 321 -2.69 4.21 -23.04
N GLU A 322 -2.94 3.81 -24.27
CA GLU A 322 -4.24 3.30 -24.73
C GLU A 322 -4.36 1.78 -24.60
N ASN A 323 -3.23 1.07 -24.75
CA ASN A 323 -3.22 -0.39 -24.76
C ASN A 323 -2.44 -0.93 -23.57
N PRO A 324 -3.07 -1.69 -22.68
CA PRO A 324 -2.36 -2.36 -21.60
C PRO A 324 -1.38 -3.41 -22.16
N ALA A 325 -0.23 -3.55 -21.51
CA ALA A 325 0.74 -4.60 -21.82
C ALA A 325 0.21 -5.99 -21.43
N ALA A 326 -0.61 -6.06 -20.38
CA ALA A 326 -1.34 -7.26 -19.99
C ALA A 326 -2.65 -6.90 -19.26
N LYS A 327 -3.61 -7.82 -19.32
CA LYS A 327 -4.92 -7.74 -18.66
C LYS A 327 -5.27 -9.10 -18.07
N TYR A 328 -5.57 -9.12 -16.77
CA TYR A 328 -5.95 -10.34 -16.05
C TYR A 328 -7.33 -10.14 -15.44
N GLU A 329 -8.31 -10.91 -15.89
CA GLU A 329 -9.72 -10.71 -15.55
C GLU A 329 -10.22 -11.74 -14.55
N ASN A 330 -10.95 -11.27 -13.52
CA ASN A 330 -11.67 -12.06 -12.53
C ASN A 330 -10.77 -12.97 -11.65
N TYR A 331 -9.55 -12.55 -11.39
CA TYR A 331 -8.62 -13.27 -10.49
C TYR A 331 -8.62 -12.78 -9.04
N THR A 332 -9.33 -11.70 -8.74
CA THR A 332 -9.35 -11.12 -7.39
C THR A 332 -10.77 -10.80 -6.97
N ASN A 333 -10.97 -10.70 -5.64
CA ASN A 333 -12.20 -10.20 -5.04
C ASN A 333 -11.79 -9.17 -4.00
N PHE A 334 -12.13 -7.89 -4.16
CA PHE A 334 -11.66 -6.83 -3.27
C PHE A 334 -10.15 -6.88 -3.01
N PRO A 335 -9.30 -6.62 -4.01
CA PRO A 335 -7.84 -6.75 -3.86
C PRO A 335 -7.31 -5.79 -2.78
N ALA A 336 -6.35 -6.26 -1.96
CA ALA A 336 -5.68 -5.45 -0.96
C ALA A 336 -4.64 -4.48 -1.59
N GLY A 337 -4.11 -4.84 -2.75
CA GLY A 337 -3.15 -4.05 -3.51
C GLY A 337 -2.09 -4.90 -4.20
N PHE A 338 -1.07 -4.23 -4.73
CA PHE A 338 0.08 -4.87 -5.37
C PHE A 338 1.27 -4.94 -4.44
N PHE A 339 1.97 -6.07 -4.49
CA PHE A 339 3.16 -6.35 -3.72
C PHE A 339 4.19 -7.00 -4.64
N PHE A 340 5.31 -6.36 -4.80
CA PHE A 340 6.38 -6.85 -5.65
C PHE A 340 7.44 -7.53 -4.79
N ALA A 341 7.77 -8.78 -5.12
CA ALA A 341 8.84 -9.48 -4.43
C ALA A 341 10.16 -8.69 -4.62
N PRO A 342 10.97 -8.54 -3.57
CA PRO A 342 12.30 -7.93 -3.72
C PRO A 342 13.08 -8.66 -4.80
N GLY A 343 13.66 -7.91 -5.74
CA GLY A 343 14.52 -8.47 -6.78
C GLY A 343 15.69 -9.27 -6.17
N LYS A 344 16.17 -10.26 -6.90
CA LYS A 344 17.33 -11.07 -6.51
C LYS A 344 18.61 -10.27 -6.66
#